data_a9fb64abcf0b9dbb554c70d10bc13938
#
_entry.id   a9fb64abcf0b9dbb554c70d10bc13938
#
_cell.length_a   1.000
_cell.length_b   1.000
_cell.length_c   1.000
_cell.angle_alpha   90.00
_cell.angle_beta   90.00
_cell.angle_gamma   90.00
#
_symmetry.space_group_name_H-M   'P 1'
#
loop_
_entity.id
_entity.type
_entity.pdbx_description
1 polymer ?
#
loop_
_entity_poly.entity_id
_entity_poly.type
_entity_poly.pdbx_seq_one_letter_code
_entity_poly.pdbx_strand_id
1 'polypeptide(L)' 'MQVYTGPITRLIEEFSKLPGVGRKTAQRLAFHIINMNTNDVESLSKAIIEAKREIKYCSVCCNITDTD' A
#
# COMPACT_ATOMS: atom_id res chain seq x y z
N MET A 1 23.17 -2.49 -6.85
CA MET A 1 23.12 -2.14 -6.40
C MET A 1 22.29 -1.88 -5.68
N GLN A 2 22.05 -1.93 -5.26
CA GLN A 2 21.45 -1.74 -4.73
C GLN A 2 21.38 -1.03 -3.84
N VAL A 3 21.22 -0.59 -3.67
CA VAL A 3 21.29 0.38 -2.99
C VAL A 3 20.08 0.78 -2.35
N TYR A 4 19.22 -0.12 -2.03
CA TYR A 4 18.01 0.15 -1.32
C TYR A 4 18.33 0.21 0.13
N THR A 5 17.94 1.29 0.76
CA THR A 5 18.14 1.40 2.19
C THR A 5 17.01 0.65 2.85
N GLY A 6 17.06 0.54 4.15
CA GLY A 6 16.08 -0.18 4.90
C GLY A 6 14.64 0.23 4.63
N PRO A 7 14.34 1.53 4.69
CA PRO A 7 12.94 1.94 4.45
C PRO A 7 12.43 1.57 3.07
N ILE A 8 13.28 1.69 2.06
CA ILE A 8 12.84 1.36 0.72
C ILE A 8 12.65 -0.12 0.57
N THR A 9 13.57 -0.88 1.12
CA THR A 9 13.46 -2.32 1.06
C THR A 9 12.19 -2.79 1.76
N ARG A 10 11.89 -2.20 2.90
CA ARG A 10 10.71 -2.55 3.62
C ARG A 10 9.46 -2.26 2.82
N LEU A 11 9.45 -1.13 2.14
CA LEU A 11 8.30 -0.77 1.33
C LEU A 11 8.11 -1.76 0.19
N ILE A 12 9.19 -2.16 -0.45
CA ILE A 12 9.12 -3.13 -1.51
C ILE A 12 8.58 -4.45 -0.99
N GLU A 13 9.02 -4.85 0.17
CA GLU A 13 8.56 -6.08 0.76
C GLU A 13 7.08 -6.04 1.07
N GLU A 14 6.62 -4.94 1.59
CA GLU A 14 5.20 -4.82 1.91
C GLU A 14 4.35 -4.88 0.65
N PHE A 15 4.79 -4.21 -0.40
CA PHE A 15 4.04 -4.28 -1.64
C PHE A 15 4.04 -5.67 -2.23
N SER A 16 5.14 -6.39 -2.05
CA SER A 16 5.23 -7.74 -2.59
C SER A 16 4.24 -8.70 -1.95
N LYS A 17 3.73 -8.35 -0.79
CA LYS A 17 2.76 -9.19 -0.13
C LYS A 17 1.38 -9.07 -0.73
N LEU A 18 1.15 -8.04 -1.52
CA LEU A 18 -0.17 -7.83 -2.09
C LEU A 18 -0.41 -8.82 -3.23
N PRO A 19 -1.64 -9.28 -3.35
CA PRO A 19 -1.94 -10.26 -4.39
C PRO A 19 -1.71 -9.66 -5.76
N GLY A 20 -1.08 -10.41 -6.61
CA GLY A 20 -0.82 -9.96 -7.95
C GLY A 20 0.38 -9.04 -8.08
N VAL A 21 1.05 -8.72 -6.99
CA VAL A 21 2.18 -7.81 -7.05
C VAL A 21 3.46 -8.60 -6.88
N GLY A 22 4.20 -8.77 -7.95
CA GLY A 22 5.47 -9.45 -7.88
C GLY A 22 6.53 -8.48 -7.43
N ARG A 23 7.74 -9.00 -7.31
CA ARG A 23 8.82 -8.20 -6.81
C ARG A 23 9.15 -7.02 -7.69
N LYS A 24 9.15 -7.23 -8.99
CA LYS A 24 9.42 -6.16 -9.90
C LYS A 24 8.38 -5.08 -9.83
N THR A 25 7.14 -5.47 -9.78
CA THR A 25 6.05 -4.51 -9.67
C THR A 25 6.15 -3.77 -8.34
N ALA A 26 6.50 -4.50 -7.29
CA ALA A 26 6.65 -3.87 -5.99
C ALA A 26 7.74 -2.81 -6.00
N GLN A 27 8.82 -3.08 -6.69
CA GLN A 27 9.88 -2.11 -6.80
C GLN A 27 9.42 -0.86 -7.52
N ARG A 28 8.68 -1.06 -8.60
CA ARG A 28 8.20 0.09 -9.36
C ARG A 28 7.24 0.92 -8.54
N LEU A 29 6.39 0.27 -7.80
CA LEU A 29 5.45 1.00 -6.95
C LEU A 29 6.19 1.77 -5.86
N ALA A 30 7.18 1.14 -5.27
CA ALA A 30 7.92 1.79 -4.21
C ALA A 30 8.63 3.04 -4.74
N PHE A 31 9.24 2.93 -5.90
CA PHE A 31 9.90 4.09 -6.46
C PHE A 31 8.92 5.17 -6.85
N HIS A 32 7.77 4.76 -7.33
CA HIS A 32 6.73 5.73 -7.65
C HIS A 32 6.34 6.52 -6.39
N ILE A 33 6.14 5.80 -5.30
CA ILE A 33 5.77 6.44 -4.04
C ILE A 33 6.85 7.40 -3.58
N ILE A 34 8.08 6.99 -3.71
CA ILE A 34 9.16 7.83 -3.26
C ILE A 34 9.24 9.13 -4.05
N ASN A 35 8.84 9.08 -5.29
CA ASN A 35 8.85 10.27 -6.13
C ASN A 35 7.60 11.12 -6.01
N MET A 36 6.60 10.64 -5.33
CA MET A 36 5.40 11.44 -5.13
C MET A 36 5.69 12.50 -4.10
N ASN A 37 4.92 13.56 -4.11
CA ASN A 37 5.15 14.54 -3.07
C ASN A 37 4.54 14.05 -1.78
N THR A 38 5.00 14.61 -0.69
CA THR A 38 4.63 14.14 0.63
C THR A 38 3.14 14.21 0.89
N ASN A 39 2.51 15.24 0.39
CA ASN A 39 1.07 15.38 0.61
C ASN A 39 0.30 14.24 -0.02
N ASP A 40 0.71 13.84 -1.21
CA ASP A 40 0.03 12.75 -1.88
C ASP A 40 0.28 11.43 -1.17
N VAL A 41 1.48 11.25 -0.67
CA VAL A 41 1.80 10.03 0.06
C VAL A 41 0.97 9.96 1.34
N GLU A 42 0.86 11.07 2.03
CA GLU A 42 0.06 11.10 3.24
C GLU A 42 -1.39 10.79 2.95
N SER A 43 -1.89 11.35 1.87
CA SER A 43 -3.26 11.13 1.50
C SER A 43 -3.52 9.67 1.20
N LEU A 44 -2.61 9.07 0.47
CA LEU A 44 -2.73 7.66 0.13
C LEU A 44 -2.68 6.78 1.37
N SER A 45 -1.72 7.03 2.24
CA SER A 45 -1.58 6.18 3.42
C SER A 45 -2.76 6.35 4.36
N LYS A 46 -3.28 7.56 4.49
CA LYS A 46 -4.44 7.78 5.29
C LYS A 46 -5.65 7.08 4.71
N ALA A 47 -5.81 7.15 3.40
CA ALA A 47 -6.93 6.48 2.76
C ALA A 47 -6.89 4.98 3.01
N ILE A 48 -5.71 4.41 2.96
CA ILE A 48 -5.57 2.98 3.21
C ILE A 48 -5.98 2.64 4.63
N ILE A 49 -5.47 3.39 5.57
CA ILE A 49 -5.77 3.12 6.97
C ILE A 49 -7.23 3.33 7.29
N GLU A 50 -7.79 4.39 6.77
CA GLU A 50 -9.18 4.69 7.05
C GLU A 50 -10.12 3.68 6.43
N ALA A 51 -9.80 3.25 5.23
CA ALA A 51 -10.62 2.25 4.58
C ALA A 51 -10.61 0.97 5.38
N LYS A 52 -9.45 0.59 5.86
CA LYS A 52 -9.33 -0.61 6.66
C LYS A 52 -10.12 -0.50 7.96
N ARG A 53 -10.05 0.66 8.57
CA ARG A 53 -10.78 0.87 9.80
C ARG A 53 -12.26 0.82 9.59
N GLU A 54 -12.73 1.45 8.56
CA GLU A 54 -14.14 1.50 8.30
C GLU A 54 -14.69 0.15 7.94
N ILE A 55 -13.98 -0.59 7.16
CA ILE A 55 -14.42 -1.90 6.82
C ILE A 55 -14.44 -2.80 8.01
N LYS A 56 -13.46 -2.66 8.88
CA LYS A 56 -13.43 -3.43 10.06
C LYS A 56 -14.63 -3.10 10.90
N TYR A 57 -14.97 -1.87 10.94
CA TYR A 57 -16.07 -1.42 11.73
C TYR A 57 -17.37 -1.94 11.20
N CYS A 58 -17.51 -1.98 9.91
CA CYS A 58 -18.68 -2.50 9.29
C CYS A 58 -18.51 -3.91 8.91
N SER A 59 -17.71 -4.59 9.59
CA SER A 59 -17.43 -5.95 9.23
C SER A 59 -18.68 -6.75 9.22
N VAL A 60 -19.64 -6.28 9.89
CA VAL A 60 -20.86 -6.96 9.90
C VAL A 60 -21.47 -6.96 8.53
N CYS A 61 -21.34 -5.88 7.86
CA CYS A 61 -21.88 -5.89 6.56
C CYS A 61 -20.78 -6.06 5.62
N CYS A 62 -19.89 -6.81 5.95
CA CYS A 62 -18.75 -7.02 5.16
C CYS A 62 -19.09 -7.29 3.74
N ASN A 63 -20.20 -7.62 3.47
CA ASN A 63 -20.49 -7.89 2.15
C ASN A 63 -20.28 -6.73 1.31
N ILE A 64 -20.33 -5.62 1.85
CA ILE A 64 -20.08 -4.49 1.14
C ILE A 64 -18.83 -4.59 0.43
N THR A 65 -17.91 -5.08 1.09
CA THR A 65 -16.64 -5.18 0.52
C THR A 65 -16.65 -6.07 -0.61
N ASP A 66 -17.44 -6.98 -0.60
CA ASP A 66 -17.43 -7.86 -1.65
C ASP A 66 -17.91 -7.23 -2.78
N THR A 67 -18.77 -6.49 -2.55
CA THR A 67 -19.25 -5.98 -3.66
C THR A 67 -18.40 -5.05 -4.18
N ASP A 68 -17.89 -4.90 -3.83
CA ASP A 68 -17.17 -4.30 -4.40
C ASP A 68 -16.96 -4.35 -4.84
#